data_57defe4a4267279cb157ac4bf2939244
#
_entry.id   57defe4a4267279cb157ac4bf2939244
#
_cell.length_a   1.000
_cell.length_b   1.000
_cell.length_c   1.000
_cell.angle_alpha   90.00
_cell.angle_beta   90.00
_cell.angle_gamma   90.00
#
_symmetry.space_group_name_H-M   'P 1'
#
loop_
_entity.id
_entity.type
_entity.pdbx_description
1 polymer ?
#
loop_
_entity_poly.entity_id
_entity_poly.type
_entity_poly.pdbx_seq_one_letter_code
_entity_poly.pdbx_strand_id
1 'polypeptide(L)' 'MEKIKIGIIGGAGYTAGELLRILVNHPRVEIGFVQSTSHSGQPVTHVHNDLVGETGLIFTGEPR' A
#
# COMPACT_ATOMS: atom_id res chain seq x y z
N MET A 1 -7.96 -3.28 20.29
CA MET A 1 -9.00 -2.72 19.42
C MET A 1 -8.80 -3.26 18.00
N GLU A 2 -9.88 -3.66 17.37
CA GLU A 2 -9.79 -4.23 16.03
C GLU A 2 -9.47 -3.18 15.00
N LYS A 3 -8.69 -3.59 14.01
CA LYS A 3 -8.37 -2.74 12.87
C LYS A 3 -9.20 -3.17 11.67
N ILE A 4 -9.54 -2.22 10.82
CA ILE A 4 -10.21 -2.48 9.57
C ILE A 4 -9.16 -2.86 8.54
N LYS A 5 -9.30 -4.06 7.95
CA LYS A 5 -8.41 -4.48 6.88
C LYS A 5 -8.90 -3.94 5.55
N ILE A 6 -7.99 -3.36 4.78
CA ILE A 6 -8.33 -2.82 3.48
C ILE A 6 -7.35 -3.33 2.44
N GLY A 7 -7.75 -3.24 1.16
CA GLY A 7 -6.89 -3.53 0.05
C GLY A 7 -6.90 -2.34 -0.90
N ILE A 8 -5.78 -2.11 -1.58
CA ILE A 8 -5.65 -1.01 -2.51
C ILE A 8 -5.38 -1.58 -3.89
N ILE A 9 -6.18 -1.20 -4.86
CA ILE A 9 -6.03 -1.63 -6.25
C ILE A 9 -5.48 -0.47 -7.06
N GLY A 10 -4.47 -0.76 -7.89
CA GLY A 10 -3.78 0.27 -8.64
C GLY A 10 -2.85 1.08 -7.77
N GLY A 11 -2.13 0.41 -6.86
CA GLY A 11 -1.38 1.06 -5.81
C GLY A 11 -0.16 1.86 -6.25
N ALA A 12 0.23 1.80 -7.51
CA ALA A 12 1.38 2.56 -8.00
C ALA A 12 1.00 3.96 -8.49
N GLY A 13 -0.30 4.27 -8.57
CA GLY A 13 -0.75 5.57 -9.04
C GLY A 13 -0.52 6.69 -8.03
N TYR A 14 -0.55 7.91 -8.53
CA TYR A 14 -0.33 9.09 -7.69
C TYR A 14 -1.35 9.19 -6.55
N THR A 15 -2.62 8.98 -6.88
CA THR A 15 -3.69 9.05 -5.88
C THR A 15 -3.51 7.98 -4.81
N ALA A 16 -3.08 6.79 -5.23
CA ALA A 16 -2.85 5.70 -4.29
C ALA A 16 -1.69 6.02 -3.34
N GLY A 17 -0.68 6.73 -3.83
CA GLY A 17 0.42 7.15 -2.97
C GLY A 17 -0.03 8.08 -1.87
N GLU A 18 -0.90 9.03 -2.20
CA GLU A 18 -1.48 9.92 -1.22
C GLU A 18 -2.29 9.16 -0.18
N LEU A 19 -3.09 8.22 -0.65
CA LEU A 19 -3.93 7.41 0.22
C LEU A 19 -3.08 6.54 1.15
N LEU A 20 -2.04 5.92 0.61
CA LEU A 20 -1.15 5.08 1.39
C LEU A 20 -0.48 5.87 2.51
N ARG A 21 -0.06 7.09 2.21
CA ARG A 21 0.60 7.91 3.21
C ARG A 21 -0.30 8.17 4.41
N ILE A 22 -1.59 8.38 4.14
CA ILE A 22 -2.56 8.60 5.19
C ILE A 22 -2.83 7.31 5.96
N LEU A 23 -3.05 6.21 5.23
CA LEU A 23 -3.51 4.96 5.83
C LEU A 23 -2.42 4.22 6.60
N VAL A 24 -1.17 4.34 6.16
CA VAL A 24 -0.06 3.68 6.85
C VAL A 24 0.04 4.14 8.29
N ASN A 25 -0.31 5.38 8.55
CA ASN A 25 -0.25 5.94 9.89
C ASN A 25 -1.58 5.96 10.62
N HIS A 26 -2.60 5.37 10.01
CA HIS A 26 -3.93 5.38 10.63
C HIS A 26 -4.01 4.27 11.69
N PRO A 27 -4.36 4.60 12.94
CA PRO A 27 -4.31 3.61 14.02
C PRO A 27 -5.36 2.51 13.94
N ARG A 28 -6.41 2.70 13.13
CA ARG A 28 -7.48 1.73 13.03
C ARG A 28 -7.54 1.01 11.70
N VAL A 29 -6.53 1.20 10.85
CA VAL A 29 -6.50 0.63 9.51
C VAL A 29 -5.28 -0.27 9.38
N GLU A 30 -5.51 -1.45 8.83
CA GLU A 30 -4.43 -2.36 8.46
C GLU A 30 -4.53 -2.60 6.96
N ILE A 31 -3.45 -2.31 6.24
CA ILE A 31 -3.42 -2.54 4.80
C ILE A 31 -3.09 -3.99 4.55
N GLY A 32 -4.07 -4.73 4.01
CA GLY A 32 -3.89 -6.15 3.75
C GLY A 32 -3.10 -6.43 2.50
N PHE A 33 -3.31 -5.63 1.46
CA PHE A 33 -2.54 -5.78 0.23
C PHE A 33 -2.60 -4.49 -0.57
N VAL A 34 -1.62 -4.35 -1.48
CA VAL A 34 -1.57 -3.24 -2.43
C VAL A 34 -1.30 -3.86 -3.80
N GLN A 35 -2.24 -3.72 -4.72
CA GLN A 35 -2.15 -4.36 -6.02
C GLN A 35 -1.58 -3.39 -7.06
N SER A 36 -0.65 -3.87 -7.88
CA SER A 36 -0.17 -3.14 -9.04
C SER A 36 0.35 -4.14 -10.05
N THR A 37 -0.29 -4.20 -11.22
CA THR A 37 0.12 -5.14 -12.26
C THR A 37 1.53 -4.81 -12.76
N SER A 38 1.83 -3.53 -12.91
CA SER A 38 3.11 -3.10 -13.46
C SER A 38 4.29 -3.27 -12.49
N HIS A 39 4.01 -3.30 -11.20
CA HIS A 39 5.05 -3.31 -10.18
C HIS A 39 4.96 -4.51 -9.25
N SER A 40 4.29 -5.56 -9.71
CA SER A 40 4.12 -6.77 -8.92
C SER A 40 5.46 -7.32 -8.44
N GLY A 41 5.53 -7.66 -7.17
CA GLY A 41 6.73 -8.22 -6.57
C GLY A 41 7.73 -7.19 -6.07
N GLN A 42 7.51 -5.92 -6.35
CA GLN A 42 8.41 -4.86 -5.90
C GLN A 42 7.90 -4.23 -4.61
N PRO A 43 8.81 -3.74 -3.75
CA PRO A 43 8.36 -3.04 -2.54
C PRO A 43 7.57 -1.79 -2.90
N VAL A 44 6.55 -1.49 -2.13
CA VAL A 44 5.75 -0.29 -2.32
C VAL A 44 6.64 0.96 -2.25
N THR A 45 7.64 0.94 -1.40
CA THR A 45 8.56 2.06 -1.25
C THR A 45 9.42 2.31 -2.47
N HIS A 46 9.48 1.35 -3.40
CA HIS A 46 10.21 1.54 -4.66
C HIS A 46 9.54 2.61 -5.53
N VAL A 47 8.21 2.71 -5.47
CA VAL A 47 7.45 3.69 -6.21
C VAL A 47 7.13 4.91 -5.34
N HIS A 48 6.76 4.66 -4.10
CA HIS A 48 6.39 5.71 -3.14
C HIS A 48 7.53 5.89 -2.14
N ASN A 49 8.57 6.59 -2.56
CA ASN A 49 9.80 6.71 -1.78
C ASN A 49 9.61 7.38 -0.43
N ASP A 50 8.60 8.21 -0.29
CA ASP A 50 8.32 8.88 0.97
C ASP A 50 7.83 7.93 2.05
N LEU A 51 7.55 6.67 1.69
CA LEU A 51 7.10 5.67 2.64
C LEU A 51 8.23 4.77 3.16
N VAL A 52 9.45 5.05 2.79
CA VAL A 52 10.60 4.27 3.30
C VAL A 52 10.61 4.33 4.82
N GLY A 53 10.67 3.16 5.44
CA GLY A 53 10.63 3.08 6.90
C GLY A 53 9.23 3.04 7.49
N GLU A 54 8.19 3.36 6.69
CA GLU A 54 6.82 3.38 7.17
C GLU A 54 6.08 2.08 6.90
N THR A 55 6.49 1.35 5.89
CA THR A 55 5.83 0.09 5.53
C THR A 55 6.79 -0.85 4.84
N GLY A 56 6.57 -2.16 5.04
CA GLY A 56 7.30 -3.19 4.31
C GLY A 56 6.44 -3.88 3.28
N LEU A 57 5.33 -3.28 2.89
CA LEU A 57 4.41 -3.89 1.92
C LEU A 57 5.05 -4.06 0.56
N ILE A 58 4.61 -5.12 -0.13
CA ILE A 58 5.06 -5.44 -1.47
C ILE A 58 3.84 -5.48 -2.37
N PHE A 59 3.98 -4.93 -3.58
CA PHE A 59 2.89 -4.96 -4.54
C PHE A 59 2.55 -6.38 -4.96
N THR A 60 1.26 -6.68 -5.06
CA THR A 60 0.78 -7.95 -5.59
C THR A 60 0.29 -7.74 -7.02
N GLY A 61 0.36 -8.81 -7.82
CA GLY A 61 -0.07 -8.72 -9.23
C GLY A 61 -1.56 -8.84 -9.41
N GLU A 62 -2.26 -9.46 -8.48
CA GLU A 62 -3.68 -9.71 -8.58
C GLU A 62 -4.41 -9.20 -7.34
N PRO A 63 -5.63 -8.67 -7.51
CA PRO A 63 -6.46 -8.27 -6.37
C PRO A 63 -6.79 -9.49 -5.53
N ARG A 64 -6.89 -9.27 -4.24
CA ARG A 64 -7.18 -10.35 -3.31
C ARG A 64 -8.55 -10.24 -2.72
#